data_4d84ba4ad265153e880e206d844debb8
#
_entry.id   4d84ba4ad265153e880e206d844debb8
#
_cell.length_a   1.000
_cell.length_b   1.000
_cell.length_c   1.000
_cell.angle_alpha   90.00
_cell.angle_beta   90.00
_cell.angle_gamma   90.00
#
_symmetry.space_group_name_H-M   'P 1'
#
loop_
_entity.id
_entity.type
_entity.pdbx_description
1 polymer ?
#
loop_
_entity_poly.entity_id
_entity_poly.type
_entity_poly.pdbx_seq_one_letter_code
_entity_poly.pdbx_strand_id
1 'polypeptide(L)'
;MDSFTRSCADQLAPVFAALFNKSLEQRHVPRCFKTSTIVPVPKMPSLASLNDYRPEALTSVVMKVFERLVFRSLKAATDHQLDPHQFAYRANKSVDDAVALTLHHILQHLETSGTYARVLFVDFSSAFNTIIPRKLFKKQIHIGVEKSLCMWILDFLQDRPQSVRIGKQTSKEITLNVGAPQGCVLSPLLFSLFTNDSVSSEPSVVMIKFSDDTTLEGLIHKSDESACRVEVERLAGWCSENDLELNVSKTKEMAR
;
A
#
# COMPACT_ATOMS: atom_id res chain seq x y z
N MET A 1 14.20 -10.02 16.72
CA MET A 1 13.75 -9.76 18.10
C MET A 1 14.98 -9.90 18.97
N ASP A 2 15.32 -8.88 19.70
CA ASP A 2 16.50 -8.86 20.58
C ASP A 2 16.36 -9.95 21.64
N SER A 3 17.44 -10.67 21.99
CA SER A 3 17.42 -11.75 22.99
C SER A 3 16.87 -11.25 24.33
N PHE A 4 17.19 -10.03 24.69
CA PHE A 4 16.70 -9.36 25.90
C PHE A 4 15.18 -9.22 25.94
N THR A 5 14.55 -8.80 24.85
CA THR A 5 13.08 -8.65 24.80
C THR A 5 12.35 -9.98 24.87
N ARG A 6 12.96 -11.10 24.45
CA ARG A 6 12.40 -12.44 24.63
C ARG A 6 12.51 -12.89 26.08
N SER A 7 13.68 -12.72 26.71
CA SER A 7 13.93 -13.18 28.09
C SER A 7 13.10 -12.44 29.13
N CYS A 8 12.70 -11.18 28.85
CA CYS A 8 11.93 -10.32 29.75
C CYS A 8 10.47 -10.12 29.28
N ALA A 9 9.96 -10.97 28.38
CA ALA A 9 8.65 -10.77 27.75
C ALA A 9 7.50 -10.66 28.77
N ASP A 10 7.44 -11.56 29.74
CA ASP A 10 6.38 -11.60 30.76
C ASP A 10 6.40 -10.35 31.68
N GLN A 11 7.58 -9.83 31.96
CA GLN A 11 7.76 -8.64 32.80
C GLN A 11 7.45 -7.35 32.02
N LEU A 12 7.77 -7.31 30.71
CA LEU A 12 7.58 -6.14 29.86
C LEU A 12 6.16 -6.06 29.29
N ALA A 13 5.48 -7.18 29.10
CA ALA A 13 4.15 -7.23 28.48
C ALA A 13 3.12 -6.30 29.17
N PRO A 14 2.95 -6.28 30.50
CA PRO A 14 1.99 -5.39 31.14
C PRO A 14 2.35 -3.92 30.98
N VAL A 15 3.65 -3.58 30.97
CA VAL A 15 4.13 -2.20 30.77
C VAL A 15 3.81 -1.73 29.36
N PHE A 16 4.12 -2.55 28.35
CA PHE A 16 3.80 -2.19 26.96
C PHE A 16 2.30 -2.18 26.69
N ALA A 17 1.52 -3.09 27.29
CA ALA A 17 0.08 -3.08 27.19
C ALA A 17 -0.52 -1.76 27.73
N ALA A 18 -0.08 -1.32 28.90
CA ALA A 18 -0.52 -0.04 29.47
C ALA A 18 -0.13 1.15 28.56
N LEU A 19 1.08 1.16 28.03
CA LEU A 19 1.56 2.20 27.12
C LEU A 19 0.77 2.23 25.79
N PHE A 20 0.50 1.07 25.20
CA PHE A 20 -0.25 0.96 23.96
C PHE A 20 -1.71 1.36 24.13
N ASN A 21 -2.36 0.93 25.23
CA ASN A 21 -3.72 1.35 25.55
C ASN A 21 -3.79 2.86 25.73
N LYS A 22 -2.83 3.44 26.47
CA LYS A 22 -2.76 4.90 26.66
C LYS A 22 -2.58 5.66 25.34
N SER A 23 -1.73 5.15 24.44
CA SER A 23 -1.53 5.72 23.10
C SER A 23 -2.83 5.69 22.28
N LEU A 24 -3.58 4.58 22.31
CA LEU A 24 -4.86 4.45 21.60
C LEU A 24 -5.94 5.37 22.19
N GLU A 25 -6.08 5.43 23.52
CA GLU A 25 -6.98 6.33 24.21
C GLU A 25 -6.73 7.80 23.87
N GLN A 26 -5.46 8.20 23.86
CA GLN A 26 -5.03 9.55 23.51
C GLN A 26 -5.00 9.81 22.01
N ARG A 27 -5.12 8.78 21.18
CA ARG A 27 -5.00 8.87 19.72
C ARG A 27 -3.66 9.48 19.30
N HIS A 28 -2.63 9.19 20.07
CA HIS A 28 -1.29 9.76 19.89
C HIS A 28 -0.21 8.71 19.95
N VAL A 29 0.69 8.72 18.97
CA VAL A 29 1.85 7.84 18.90
C VAL A 29 3.08 8.58 19.45
N PRO A 30 3.73 8.11 20.50
CA PRO A 30 4.94 8.74 21.02
C PRO A 30 6.01 8.94 19.94
N ARG A 31 6.68 10.09 19.95
CA ARG A 31 7.71 10.44 18.96
C ARG A 31 8.78 9.36 18.79
N CYS A 32 9.23 8.73 19.88
CA CYS A 32 10.22 7.65 19.84
C CYS A 32 9.75 6.42 19.04
N PHE A 33 8.44 6.21 18.89
CA PHE A 33 7.88 5.14 18.06
C PHE A 33 7.71 5.55 16.60
N LYS A 34 7.57 6.85 16.32
CA LYS A 34 7.52 7.40 14.96
C LYS A 34 8.89 7.51 14.31
N THR A 35 9.96 7.64 15.10
CA THR A 35 11.33 7.80 14.60
C THR A 35 11.78 6.56 13.82
N SER A 36 12.34 6.79 12.64
CA SER A 36 12.86 5.73 11.79
C SER A 36 14.23 6.07 11.21
N THR A 37 15.04 5.04 11.01
CA THR A 37 16.28 5.14 10.25
C THR A 37 16.09 4.44 8.91
N ILE A 38 16.27 5.17 7.83
CA ILE A 38 16.20 4.60 6.48
C ILE A 38 17.54 4.01 6.11
N VAL A 39 17.51 2.76 5.65
CA VAL A 39 18.66 2.10 5.02
C VAL A 39 18.31 1.92 3.54
N PRO A 40 19.09 2.53 2.61
CA PRO A 40 18.87 2.33 1.19
C PRO A 40 19.32 0.92 0.79
N VAL A 41 18.39 0.11 0.29
CA VAL A 41 18.64 -1.26 -0.19
C VAL A 41 18.63 -1.26 -1.72
N PRO A 42 19.70 -1.73 -2.40
CA PRO A 42 19.73 -1.83 -3.86
C PRO A 42 18.56 -2.67 -4.42
N LYS A 43 17.91 -2.18 -5.47
CA LYS A 43 16.89 -2.94 -6.24
C LYS A 43 17.53 -3.88 -7.25
N MET A 44 18.72 -3.54 -7.73
CA MET A 44 19.45 -4.26 -8.77
C MET A 44 20.98 -4.16 -8.51
N PRO A 45 21.78 -5.03 -9.14
CA PRO A 45 23.24 -5.01 -8.93
C PRO A 45 23.94 -3.77 -9.47
N SER A 46 23.44 -3.18 -10.57
CA SER A 46 24.00 -1.97 -11.18
C SER A 46 23.16 -0.75 -10.76
N LEU A 47 23.78 0.21 -10.12
CA LEU A 47 23.13 1.39 -9.55
C LEU A 47 23.61 2.64 -10.30
N ALA A 48 22.68 3.41 -10.86
CA ALA A 48 22.94 4.64 -11.59
C ALA A 48 22.26 5.86 -10.96
N SER A 49 21.22 5.65 -10.17
CA SER A 49 20.40 6.73 -9.60
C SER A 49 19.92 6.43 -8.18
N LEU A 50 19.43 7.45 -7.48
CA LEU A 50 18.79 7.27 -6.16
C LEU A 50 17.53 6.43 -6.24
N ASN A 51 16.84 6.41 -7.38
CA ASN A 51 15.64 5.61 -7.60
C ASN A 51 15.91 4.09 -7.68
N ASP A 52 17.19 3.69 -7.80
CA ASP A 52 17.59 2.28 -7.81
C ASP A 52 17.65 1.67 -6.41
N TYR A 53 17.35 2.46 -5.38
CA TYR A 53 17.28 2.00 -4.00
C TYR A 53 15.85 1.91 -3.49
N ARG A 54 15.59 0.92 -2.60
CA ARG A 54 14.40 0.86 -1.74
C ARG A 54 14.74 1.50 -0.41
N PRO A 55 13.98 2.49 0.07
CA PRO A 55 14.21 3.13 1.38
C PRO A 55 13.60 2.29 2.50
N GLU A 56 14.30 1.27 2.98
CA GLU A 56 13.82 0.41 4.06
C GLU A 56 13.88 1.13 5.41
N ALA A 57 12.73 1.30 6.05
CA ALA A 57 12.61 1.95 7.34
C ALA A 57 12.87 0.97 8.50
N LEU A 58 13.91 1.21 9.25
CA LEU A 58 14.18 0.53 10.51
C LEU A 58 13.43 1.25 11.64
N THR A 59 12.36 0.64 12.11
CA THR A 59 11.57 1.06 13.26
C THR A 59 11.86 0.20 14.48
N SER A 60 11.52 0.67 15.68
CA SER A 60 11.73 -0.11 16.91
C SER A 60 10.93 -1.42 16.91
N VAL A 61 11.48 -2.45 17.54
CA VAL A 61 10.80 -3.74 17.69
C VAL A 61 9.47 -3.59 18.45
N VAL A 62 9.46 -2.72 19.47
CA VAL A 62 8.25 -2.42 20.26
C VAL A 62 7.18 -1.82 19.38
N MET A 63 7.55 -0.88 18.49
CA MET A 63 6.59 -0.31 17.54
C MET A 63 6.04 -1.35 16.56
N LYS A 64 6.87 -2.25 16.06
CA LYS A 64 6.40 -3.35 15.19
C LYS A 64 5.40 -4.29 15.90
N VAL A 65 5.55 -4.50 17.20
CA VAL A 65 4.58 -5.25 18.01
C VAL A 65 3.27 -4.47 18.11
N PHE A 66 3.34 -3.18 18.39
CA PHE A 66 2.17 -2.31 18.45
C PHE A 66 1.44 -2.23 17.10
N GLU A 67 2.17 -2.02 16.02
CA GLU A 67 1.60 -2.06 14.67
C GLU A 67 0.86 -3.37 14.37
N ARG A 68 1.36 -4.53 14.82
CA ARG A 68 0.66 -5.82 14.64
C ARG A 68 -0.67 -5.88 15.38
N LEU A 69 -0.77 -5.28 16.57
CA LEU A 69 -2.03 -5.21 17.30
C LEU A 69 -3.03 -4.31 16.56
N VAL A 70 -2.60 -3.12 16.15
CA VAL A 70 -3.41 -2.18 15.35
C VAL A 70 -3.80 -2.80 14.02
N PHE A 71 -2.88 -3.49 13.34
CA PHE A 71 -3.13 -4.20 12.09
C PHE A 71 -4.28 -5.21 12.22
N ARG A 72 -4.29 -6.02 13.30
CA ARG A 72 -5.35 -7.00 13.53
C ARG A 72 -6.72 -6.33 13.70
N SER A 73 -6.80 -5.27 14.47
CA SER A 73 -8.03 -4.50 14.67
C SER A 73 -8.51 -3.84 13.37
N LEU A 74 -7.59 -3.20 12.64
CA LEU A 74 -7.90 -2.54 11.37
C LEU A 74 -8.34 -3.56 10.31
N LYS A 75 -7.61 -4.68 10.19
CA LYS A 75 -7.96 -5.77 9.27
C LYS A 75 -9.32 -6.34 9.56
N ALA A 76 -9.64 -6.64 10.82
CA ALA A 76 -10.95 -7.16 11.21
C ALA A 76 -12.09 -6.19 10.85
N ALA A 77 -11.85 -4.89 10.98
CA ALA A 77 -12.83 -3.86 10.63
C ALA A 77 -13.02 -3.67 9.12
N THR A 78 -12.03 -4.01 8.28
CA THR A 78 -12.02 -3.62 6.86
C THR A 78 -12.02 -4.78 5.87
N ASP A 79 -11.69 -6.02 6.29
CA ASP A 79 -11.45 -7.16 5.39
C ASP A 79 -12.64 -7.47 4.46
N HIS A 80 -13.87 -7.25 4.94
CA HIS A 80 -15.10 -7.46 4.18
C HIS A 80 -15.45 -6.32 3.21
N GLN A 81 -14.75 -5.18 3.31
CA GLN A 81 -14.97 -3.99 2.47
C GLN A 81 -13.83 -3.74 1.48
N LEU A 82 -12.76 -4.54 1.57
CA LEU A 82 -11.67 -4.45 0.61
C LEU A 82 -12.13 -4.94 -0.77
N ASP A 83 -11.71 -4.21 -1.79
CA ASP A 83 -11.92 -4.57 -3.19
C ASP A 83 -11.58 -6.06 -3.42
N PRO A 84 -12.52 -6.87 -3.94
CA PRO A 84 -12.30 -8.29 -4.19
C PRO A 84 -11.11 -8.55 -5.15
N HIS A 85 -10.77 -7.61 -6.01
CA HIS A 85 -9.68 -7.68 -6.96
C HIS A 85 -8.32 -7.15 -6.40
N GLN A 86 -8.26 -6.75 -5.12
CA GLN A 86 -6.98 -6.54 -4.43
C GLN A 86 -6.50 -7.86 -3.84
N PHE A 87 -5.39 -8.38 -4.36
CA PHE A 87 -4.85 -9.69 -3.98
C PHE A 87 -3.76 -9.63 -2.90
N ALA A 88 -2.98 -8.55 -2.87
CA ALA A 88 -1.88 -8.44 -1.91
C ALA A 88 -2.35 -8.31 -0.46
N TYR A 89 -1.57 -8.85 0.47
CA TYR A 89 -1.74 -8.76 1.92
C TYR A 89 -3.06 -9.34 2.46
N ARG A 90 -3.71 -10.18 1.67
CA ARG A 90 -4.95 -10.88 2.05
C ARG A 90 -4.70 -12.36 2.29
N ALA A 91 -5.41 -12.93 3.27
CA ALA A 91 -5.37 -14.36 3.52
C ALA A 91 -5.92 -15.13 2.31
N ASN A 92 -5.26 -16.22 1.94
CA ASN A 92 -5.67 -17.11 0.84
C ASN A 92 -5.73 -16.41 -0.53
N LYS A 93 -4.96 -15.36 -0.73
CA LYS A 93 -4.76 -14.70 -2.03
C LYS A 93 -3.26 -14.56 -2.32
N SER A 94 -2.87 -14.88 -3.52
CA SER A 94 -1.48 -14.86 -3.99
C SER A 94 -1.33 -14.09 -5.30
N VAL A 95 -0.11 -13.89 -5.75
CA VAL A 95 0.20 -13.39 -7.10
C VAL A 95 -0.35 -14.36 -8.15
N ASP A 96 -0.19 -15.67 -7.91
CA ASP A 96 -0.65 -16.69 -8.86
C ASP A 96 -2.17 -16.64 -9.06
N ASP A 97 -2.95 -16.35 -7.99
CA ASP A 97 -4.39 -16.18 -8.10
C ASP A 97 -4.75 -14.94 -8.93
N ALA A 98 -4.02 -13.83 -8.77
CA ALA A 98 -4.23 -12.62 -9.57
C ALA A 98 -3.94 -12.90 -11.06
N VAL A 99 -2.80 -13.55 -11.36
CA VAL A 99 -2.43 -13.93 -12.72
C VAL A 99 -3.43 -14.94 -13.32
N ALA A 100 -3.84 -15.94 -12.53
CA ALA A 100 -4.81 -16.94 -12.98
C ALA A 100 -6.17 -16.31 -13.32
N LEU A 101 -6.63 -15.34 -12.51
CA LEU A 101 -7.87 -14.62 -12.78
C LEU A 101 -7.77 -13.78 -14.07
N THR A 102 -6.67 -13.04 -14.25
CA THR A 102 -6.38 -12.28 -15.48
C THR A 102 -6.43 -13.21 -16.71
N LEU A 103 -5.71 -14.32 -16.66
CA LEU A 103 -5.69 -15.28 -17.76
C LEU A 103 -7.06 -15.89 -18.02
N HIS A 104 -7.82 -16.21 -16.97
CA HIS A 104 -9.17 -16.77 -17.10
C HIS A 104 -10.11 -15.79 -17.83
N HIS A 105 -10.14 -14.51 -17.44
CA HIS A 105 -10.96 -13.49 -18.11
C HIS A 105 -10.57 -13.36 -19.60
N ILE A 106 -9.29 -13.26 -19.89
CA ILE A 106 -8.79 -13.12 -21.25
C ILE A 106 -9.15 -14.34 -22.10
N LEU A 107 -8.86 -15.55 -21.64
CA LEU A 107 -9.13 -16.77 -22.39
C LEU A 107 -10.63 -16.97 -22.63
N GLN A 108 -11.47 -16.78 -21.61
CA GLN A 108 -12.89 -16.85 -21.74
C GLN A 108 -13.44 -15.83 -22.76
N HIS A 109 -12.90 -14.61 -22.77
CA HIS A 109 -13.30 -13.59 -23.73
C HIS A 109 -12.91 -13.95 -25.18
N LEU A 110 -11.70 -14.52 -25.36
CA LEU A 110 -11.18 -14.92 -26.69
C LEU A 110 -11.89 -16.12 -27.31
N GLU A 111 -12.73 -16.85 -26.57
CA GLU A 111 -13.60 -17.90 -27.14
C GLU A 111 -14.63 -17.32 -28.10
N THR A 112 -14.95 -16.03 -27.99
CA THR A 112 -15.91 -15.35 -28.86
C THR A 112 -15.20 -14.80 -30.10
N SER A 113 -15.74 -15.07 -31.29
CA SER A 113 -15.17 -14.56 -32.54
C SER A 113 -15.24 -13.03 -32.63
N GLY A 114 -14.19 -12.41 -33.14
CA GLY A 114 -14.10 -10.95 -33.28
C GLY A 114 -13.79 -10.20 -32.00
N THR A 115 -13.23 -10.89 -31.00
CA THR A 115 -12.76 -10.32 -29.75
C THR A 115 -11.24 -10.30 -29.65
N TYR A 116 -10.71 -9.39 -28.85
CA TYR A 116 -9.33 -9.38 -28.39
C TYR A 116 -9.24 -8.71 -27.02
N ALA A 117 -8.10 -8.86 -26.34
CA ALA A 117 -7.86 -8.24 -25.04
C ALA A 117 -6.71 -7.23 -25.12
N ARG A 118 -6.86 -6.13 -24.41
CA ARG A 118 -5.77 -5.19 -24.12
C ARG A 118 -5.48 -5.20 -22.63
N VAL A 119 -4.23 -5.39 -22.27
CA VAL A 119 -3.78 -5.44 -20.88
C VAL A 119 -2.80 -4.32 -20.65
N LEU A 120 -3.10 -3.44 -19.71
CA LEU A 120 -2.23 -2.35 -19.28
C LEU A 120 -1.69 -2.65 -17.88
N PHE A 121 -0.38 -2.84 -17.78
CA PHE A 121 0.34 -2.99 -16.52
C PHE A 121 0.80 -1.61 -16.06
N VAL A 122 0.19 -1.11 -14.99
CA VAL A 122 0.39 0.23 -14.46
C VAL A 122 1.39 0.18 -13.31
N ASP A 123 2.43 1.00 -13.37
CA ASP A 123 3.40 1.23 -12.28
C ASP A 123 3.21 2.63 -11.69
N PHE A 124 3.36 2.77 -10.39
CA PHE A 124 3.32 4.05 -9.71
C PHE A 124 4.71 4.50 -9.24
N SER A 125 4.98 5.78 -9.40
CA SER A 125 6.21 6.38 -8.85
C SER A 125 6.12 6.49 -7.34
N SER A 126 6.96 5.74 -6.62
CA SER A 126 7.08 5.85 -5.15
C SER A 126 5.76 5.70 -4.38
N ALA A 127 4.89 4.79 -4.79
CA ALA A 127 3.51 4.59 -4.32
C ALA A 127 3.31 4.77 -2.79
N PHE A 128 4.13 4.10 -1.97
CA PHE A 128 4.02 4.20 -0.51
C PHE A 128 4.41 5.59 0.03
N ASN A 129 5.30 6.32 -0.63
CA ASN A 129 5.78 7.62 -0.18
C ASN A 129 4.81 8.76 -0.51
N THR A 130 3.82 8.51 -1.35
CA THR A 130 2.85 9.53 -1.83
C THR A 130 1.52 9.48 -1.08
N ILE A 131 1.29 8.51 -0.18
CA ILE A 131 0.07 8.45 0.62
C ILE A 131 -0.12 9.75 1.40
N ILE A 132 -1.23 10.45 1.15
CA ILE A 132 -1.62 11.63 1.92
C ILE A 132 -2.43 11.18 3.14
N PRO A 133 -1.93 11.36 4.38
CA PRO A 133 -2.59 10.83 5.57
C PRO A 133 -4.03 11.31 5.76
N ARG A 134 -4.32 12.57 5.41
CA ARG A 134 -5.67 13.14 5.50
C ARG A 134 -6.65 12.54 4.49
N LYS A 135 -6.19 12.17 3.27
CA LYS A 135 -7.01 11.48 2.28
C LYS A 135 -7.31 10.06 2.75
N LEU A 136 -6.29 9.34 3.23
CA LEU A 136 -6.45 8.01 3.82
C LEU A 136 -7.44 8.03 5.00
N PHE A 137 -7.34 9.01 5.90
CA PHE A 137 -8.28 9.19 7.01
C PHE A 137 -9.73 9.29 6.52
N LYS A 138 -10.00 10.12 5.49
CA LYS A 138 -11.35 10.26 4.91
C LYS A 138 -11.86 8.93 4.34
N LYS A 139 -11.02 8.20 3.61
CA LYS A 139 -11.35 6.89 3.04
C LYS A 139 -11.65 5.86 4.13
N GLN A 140 -10.86 5.81 5.19
CA GLN A 140 -11.09 4.93 6.34
C GLN A 140 -12.43 5.23 7.05
N ILE A 141 -12.77 6.50 7.25
CA ILE A 141 -14.08 6.88 7.81
C ILE A 141 -15.20 6.44 6.87
N HIS A 142 -15.04 6.63 5.57
CA HIS A 142 -16.06 6.27 4.57
C HIS A 142 -16.39 4.76 4.59
N ILE A 143 -15.38 3.92 4.76
CA ILE A 143 -15.56 2.46 4.87
C ILE A 143 -15.89 2.01 6.31
N GLY A 144 -16.25 2.91 7.23
CA GLY A 144 -16.76 2.59 8.55
C GLY A 144 -15.73 2.21 9.61
N VAL A 145 -14.43 2.50 9.39
CA VAL A 145 -13.43 2.32 10.44
C VAL A 145 -13.69 3.30 11.58
N GLU A 146 -13.60 2.83 12.82
CA GLU A 146 -13.83 3.64 14.01
C GLU A 146 -12.94 4.88 14.03
N LYS A 147 -13.54 6.05 14.29
CA LYS A 147 -12.88 7.35 14.21
C LYS A 147 -11.65 7.46 15.11
N SER A 148 -11.67 6.85 16.30
CA SER A 148 -10.53 6.87 17.23
C SER A 148 -9.32 6.16 16.62
N LEU A 149 -9.53 5.02 15.96
CA LEU A 149 -8.49 4.27 15.25
C LEU A 149 -7.98 5.06 14.04
N CYS A 150 -8.87 5.67 13.26
CA CYS A 150 -8.47 6.55 12.14
C CYS A 150 -7.61 7.73 12.60
N MET A 151 -7.95 8.35 13.75
CA MET A 151 -7.16 9.45 14.33
C MET A 151 -5.78 8.99 14.79
N TRP A 152 -5.69 7.81 15.40
CA TRP A 152 -4.42 7.22 15.78
C TRP A 152 -3.53 6.93 14.56
N ILE A 153 -4.12 6.36 13.47
CA ILE A 153 -3.41 6.10 12.21
C ILE A 153 -2.96 7.41 11.57
N LEU A 154 -3.78 8.45 11.60
CA LEU A 154 -3.43 9.78 11.11
C LEU A 154 -2.21 10.33 11.85
N ASP A 155 -2.21 10.26 13.19
CA ASP A 155 -1.07 10.68 14.01
C ASP A 155 0.17 9.81 13.77
N PHE A 156 0.00 8.48 13.58
CA PHE A 156 1.09 7.57 13.23
C PHE A 156 1.80 7.98 11.93
N LEU A 157 1.09 8.52 10.94
CA LEU A 157 1.64 8.90 9.64
C LEU A 157 2.18 10.35 9.59
N GLN A 158 1.89 11.18 10.59
CA GLN A 158 2.31 12.58 10.64
C GLN A 158 3.48 12.79 11.61
N ASP A 159 4.22 13.89 11.42
CA ASP A 159 5.33 14.31 12.26
C ASP A 159 6.34 13.19 12.54
N ARG A 160 6.73 12.48 11.48
CA ARG A 160 7.64 11.33 11.55
C ARG A 160 9.09 11.77 11.39
N PRO A 161 9.91 11.69 12.44
CA PRO A 161 11.34 11.96 12.34
C PRO A 161 12.03 10.83 11.58
N GLN A 162 12.85 11.19 10.61
CA GLN A 162 13.54 10.25 9.75
C GLN A 162 14.98 10.70 9.48
N SER A 163 15.92 9.76 9.53
CA SER A 163 17.29 9.95 9.09
C SER A 163 17.71 8.83 8.14
N VAL A 164 18.67 9.08 7.26
CA VAL A 164 19.23 8.07 6.34
C VAL A 164 20.57 7.61 6.86
N ARG A 165 20.81 6.30 6.90
CA ARG A 165 22.07 5.70 7.31
C ARG A 165 22.71 4.94 6.16
N ILE A 166 23.96 5.28 5.86
CA ILE A 166 24.81 4.59 4.88
C ILE A 166 26.11 4.19 5.59
N GLY A 167 26.30 2.90 5.79
CA GLY A 167 27.43 2.38 6.57
C GLY A 167 27.44 2.93 8.01
N LYS A 168 28.47 3.67 8.35
CA LYS A 168 28.65 4.31 9.67
C LYS A 168 28.12 5.76 9.73
N GLN A 169 27.73 6.34 8.60
CA GLN A 169 27.28 7.73 8.53
C GLN A 169 25.74 7.79 8.61
N THR A 170 25.24 8.82 9.31
CA THR A 170 23.81 9.11 9.44
C THR A 170 23.56 10.57 9.08
N SER A 171 22.55 10.83 8.28
CA SER A 171 22.13 12.18 7.91
C SER A 171 21.56 12.95 9.10
N LYS A 172 21.35 14.26 8.92
CA LYS A 172 20.47 15.03 9.79
C LYS A 172 19.05 14.45 9.74
N GLU A 173 18.32 14.59 10.84
CA GLU A 173 16.90 14.22 10.92
C GLU A 173 16.05 15.22 10.13
N ILE A 174 15.08 14.69 9.41
CA ILE A 174 14.01 15.44 8.76
C ILE A 174 12.65 14.93 9.27
N THR A 175 11.62 15.76 9.27
CA THR A 175 10.26 15.37 9.64
C THR A 175 9.39 15.21 8.41
N LEU A 176 8.73 14.07 8.28
CA LEU A 176 7.83 13.76 7.17
C LEU A 176 6.37 13.78 7.63
N ASN A 177 5.50 14.32 6.77
CA ASN A 177 4.05 14.42 6.95
C ASN A 177 3.25 13.73 5.84
N VAL A 178 3.94 13.03 4.96
CA VAL A 178 3.38 12.27 3.83
C VAL A 178 4.00 10.90 3.77
N GLY A 179 3.31 9.98 3.12
CA GLY A 179 3.76 8.62 2.90
C GLY A 179 3.55 7.68 4.09
N ALA A 180 3.64 6.39 3.79
CA ALA A 180 3.72 5.32 4.77
C ALA A 180 5.11 4.67 4.66
N PRO A 181 5.83 4.47 5.78
CA PRO A 181 7.23 4.00 5.73
C PRO A 181 7.30 2.58 5.17
N GLN A 182 8.17 2.35 4.21
CA GLN A 182 8.48 1.01 3.72
C GLN A 182 9.17 0.20 4.82
N GLY A 183 8.72 -1.06 5.03
CA GLY A 183 9.23 -1.91 6.11
C GLY A 183 8.46 -1.83 7.44
N CYS A 184 7.45 -0.98 7.55
CA CYS A 184 6.48 -0.99 8.64
C CYS A 184 5.39 -2.05 8.43
N VAL A 185 4.79 -2.54 9.53
CA VAL A 185 3.76 -3.60 9.49
C VAL A 185 2.43 -3.09 8.93
N LEU A 186 2.07 -1.85 9.23
CA LEU A 186 0.80 -1.23 8.81
C LEU A 186 0.81 -0.78 7.34
N SER A 187 1.95 -0.34 6.82
CA SER A 187 2.04 0.33 5.52
C SER A 187 1.39 -0.44 4.36
N PRO A 188 1.53 -1.77 4.25
CA PRO A 188 0.88 -2.55 3.21
C PRO A 188 -0.66 -2.45 3.24
N LEU A 189 -1.26 -2.63 4.42
CA LEU A 189 -2.71 -2.54 4.58
C LEU A 189 -3.20 -1.10 4.36
N LEU A 190 -2.45 -0.10 4.83
CA LEU A 190 -2.80 1.30 4.64
C LEU A 190 -2.80 1.70 3.16
N PHE A 191 -1.87 1.15 2.36
CA PHE A 191 -1.87 1.35 0.91
C PHE A 191 -3.06 0.68 0.23
N SER A 192 -3.39 -0.58 0.61
CA SER A 192 -4.58 -1.26 0.10
C SER A 192 -5.87 -0.50 0.42
N LEU A 193 -5.98 0.08 1.62
CA LEU A 193 -7.11 0.93 2.00
C LEU A 193 -7.12 2.27 1.24
N PHE A 194 -5.95 2.82 0.94
CA PHE A 194 -5.82 4.06 0.19
C PHE A 194 -6.28 3.90 -1.27
N THR A 195 -6.01 2.74 -1.88
CA THR A 195 -6.37 2.42 -3.27
C THR A 195 -7.68 1.62 -3.38
N ASN A 196 -8.41 1.43 -2.28
CA ASN A 196 -9.60 0.57 -2.23
C ASN A 196 -10.73 1.04 -3.15
N ASP A 197 -10.91 2.34 -3.29
CA ASP A 197 -11.93 2.99 -4.12
C ASP A 197 -11.51 3.17 -5.59
N SER A 198 -10.28 2.79 -5.96
CA SER A 198 -9.86 2.69 -7.36
C SER A 198 -10.35 1.36 -7.92
N VAL A 199 -11.54 1.37 -8.50
CA VAL A 199 -12.18 0.20 -9.11
C VAL A 199 -12.67 0.55 -10.50
N SER A 200 -12.79 -0.43 -11.40
CA SER A 200 -13.36 -0.17 -12.73
C SER A 200 -14.84 0.15 -12.65
N SER A 201 -15.29 1.09 -13.46
CA SER A 201 -16.70 1.43 -13.65
C SER A 201 -17.29 0.77 -14.90
N GLU A 202 -16.43 0.33 -15.83
CA GLU A 202 -16.83 -0.27 -17.11
C GLU A 202 -16.91 -1.79 -17.01
N PRO A 203 -18.05 -2.42 -17.34
CA PRO A 203 -18.23 -3.88 -17.21
C PRO A 203 -17.26 -4.71 -18.06
N SER A 204 -16.78 -4.15 -19.18
CA SER A 204 -15.80 -4.80 -20.08
C SER A 204 -14.36 -4.53 -19.70
N VAL A 205 -14.11 -3.83 -18.58
CA VAL A 205 -12.76 -3.54 -18.08
C VAL A 205 -12.64 -4.03 -16.65
N VAL A 206 -11.68 -4.92 -16.41
CA VAL A 206 -11.38 -5.42 -15.06
C VAL A 206 -10.10 -4.78 -14.55
N MET A 207 -10.13 -4.30 -13.31
CA MET A 207 -8.96 -3.78 -12.63
C MET A 207 -8.51 -4.77 -11.56
N ILE A 208 -7.32 -5.34 -11.70
CA ILE A 208 -6.72 -6.27 -10.74
C ILE A 208 -5.52 -5.59 -10.10
N LYS A 209 -5.45 -5.67 -8.76
CA LYS A 209 -4.39 -5.03 -7.96
C LYS A 209 -3.62 -6.04 -7.14
N PHE A 210 -2.30 -5.88 -7.12
CA PHE A 210 -1.41 -6.61 -6.22
C PHE A 210 -0.42 -5.63 -5.57
N SER A 211 -0.74 -5.15 -4.38
CA SER A 211 -0.03 -4.05 -3.71
C SER A 211 -0.14 -2.75 -4.52
N ASP A 212 0.98 -2.23 -5.00
CA ASP A 212 1.09 -1.07 -5.90
C ASP A 212 1.02 -1.45 -7.39
N ASP A 213 1.22 -2.72 -7.74
CA ASP A 213 1.02 -3.17 -9.12
C ASP A 213 -0.47 -3.21 -9.45
N THR A 214 -0.85 -2.54 -10.53
CA THR A 214 -2.23 -2.49 -11.02
C THR A 214 -2.29 -2.92 -12.47
N THR A 215 -3.22 -3.84 -12.78
CA THR A 215 -3.48 -4.33 -14.13
C THR A 215 -4.88 -3.96 -14.56
N LEU A 216 -5.02 -3.30 -15.70
CA LEU A 216 -6.30 -3.06 -16.37
C LEU A 216 -6.45 -4.05 -17.54
N GLU A 217 -7.52 -4.82 -17.54
CA GLU A 217 -7.88 -5.78 -18.58
C GLU A 217 -9.06 -5.25 -19.36
N GLY A 218 -8.82 -4.71 -20.56
CA GLY A 218 -9.87 -4.32 -21.50
C GLY A 218 -10.27 -5.51 -22.38
N LEU A 219 -11.51 -5.95 -22.25
CA LEU A 219 -12.10 -7.05 -23.02
C LEU A 219 -12.84 -6.46 -24.23
N ILE A 220 -12.17 -6.43 -25.38
CA ILE A 220 -12.61 -5.69 -26.57
C ILE A 220 -13.46 -6.57 -27.48
N HIS A 221 -14.61 -6.06 -27.92
CA HIS A 221 -15.48 -6.70 -28.87
C HIS A 221 -15.69 -5.78 -30.11
N LYS A 222 -15.64 -6.35 -31.32
CA LYS A 222 -15.82 -5.62 -32.60
C LYS A 222 -14.94 -4.38 -32.73
N SER A 223 -13.72 -4.44 -32.19
CA SER A 223 -12.74 -3.34 -32.22
C SER A 223 -13.19 -2.06 -31.48
N ASP A 224 -14.20 -2.14 -30.59
CA ASP A 224 -14.62 -1.01 -29.78
C ASP A 224 -13.77 -0.92 -28.49
N GLU A 225 -12.84 0.01 -28.47
CA GLU A 225 -11.93 0.27 -27.34
C GLU A 225 -12.41 1.41 -26.43
N SER A 226 -13.60 1.97 -26.67
CA SER A 226 -14.08 3.17 -25.98
C SER A 226 -14.11 3.02 -24.47
N ALA A 227 -14.65 1.91 -23.95
CA ALA A 227 -14.70 1.61 -22.52
C ALA A 227 -13.28 1.52 -21.90
N CYS A 228 -12.35 0.88 -22.59
CA CYS A 228 -10.96 0.77 -22.12
C CYS A 228 -10.29 2.16 -22.03
N ARG A 229 -10.49 3.02 -23.02
CA ARG A 229 -9.95 4.40 -23.01
C ARG A 229 -10.55 5.24 -21.89
N VAL A 230 -11.87 5.20 -21.73
CA VAL A 230 -12.57 5.90 -20.63
C VAL A 230 -12.03 5.46 -19.27
N GLU A 231 -11.79 4.15 -19.07
CA GLU A 231 -11.29 3.64 -17.80
C GLU A 231 -9.84 4.03 -17.54
N VAL A 232 -8.99 4.10 -18.57
CA VAL A 232 -7.60 4.61 -18.45
C VAL A 232 -7.60 6.08 -18.06
N GLU A 233 -8.46 6.90 -18.70
CA GLU A 233 -8.61 8.33 -18.36
C GLU A 233 -9.14 8.50 -16.93
N ARG A 234 -10.11 7.68 -16.52
CA ARG A 234 -10.65 7.68 -15.15
C ARG A 234 -9.58 7.31 -14.13
N LEU A 235 -8.75 6.28 -14.40
CA LEU A 235 -7.63 5.93 -13.53
C LEU A 235 -6.62 7.07 -13.42
N ALA A 236 -6.28 7.71 -14.54
CA ALA A 236 -5.36 8.87 -14.52
C ALA A 236 -5.93 10.04 -13.72
N GLY A 237 -7.22 10.33 -13.84
CA GLY A 237 -7.94 11.33 -13.04
C GLY A 237 -7.92 10.98 -11.55
N TRP A 238 -8.26 9.71 -11.22
CA TRP A 238 -8.23 9.22 -9.84
C TRP A 238 -6.81 9.33 -9.23
N CYS A 239 -5.77 9.00 -9.99
CA CYS A 239 -4.38 9.15 -9.57
C CYS A 239 -4.05 10.62 -9.24
N SER A 240 -4.42 11.54 -10.12
CA SER A 240 -4.23 12.98 -9.90
C SER A 240 -4.96 13.49 -8.66
N GLU A 241 -6.22 13.07 -8.45
CA GLU A 241 -7.00 13.42 -7.27
C GLU A 241 -6.43 12.85 -5.96
N ASN A 242 -5.67 11.74 -6.03
CA ASN A 242 -5.09 11.07 -4.87
C ASN A 242 -3.58 11.34 -4.69
N ASP A 243 -2.98 12.23 -5.48
CA ASP A 243 -1.55 12.55 -5.47
C ASP A 243 -0.67 11.30 -5.72
N LEU A 244 -1.17 10.34 -6.50
CA LEU A 244 -0.39 9.22 -7.02
C LEU A 244 0.13 9.58 -8.41
N GLU A 245 1.42 9.37 -8.63
CA GLU A 245 2.07 9.63 -9.90
C GLU A 245 2.23 8.34 -10.70
N LEU A 246 1.64 8.32 -11.91
CA LEU A 246 1.81 7.21 -12.85
C LEU A 246 3.24 7.21 -13.42
N ASN A 247 3.90 6.08 -13.36
CA ASN A 247 5.20 5.88 -13.98
C ASN A 247 5.03 5.43 -15.44
N VAL A 248 4.84 6.39 -16.33
CA VAL A 248 4.58 6.13 -17.77
C VAL A 248 5.71 5.32 -18.42
N SER A 249 6.97 5.53 -18.00
CA SER A 249 8.12 4.82 -18.58
C SER A 249 8.15 3.34 -18.24
N LYS A 250 7.57 2.94 -17.11
CA LYS A 250 7.46 1.55 -16.66
C LYS A 250 6.10 0.93 -16.95
N THR A 251 5.08 1.73 -17.18
CA THR A 251 3.77 1.25 -17.61
C THR A 251 3.91 0.55 -18.98
N LYS A 252 3.37 -0.66 -19.11
CA LYS A 252 3.46 -1.48 -20.31
C LYS A 252 2.07 -1.90 -20.76
N GLU A 253 1.91 -1.94 -22.09
CA GLU A 253 0.68 -2.41 -22.72
C GLU A 253 0.96 -3.68 -23.53
N MET A 254 0.02 -4.60 -23.49
CA MET A 254 -0.03 -5.81 -24.31
C MET A 254 -1.40 -5.89 -24.98
N ALA A 255 -1.44 -6.14 -26.28
CA ALA A 255 -2.65 -6.46 -27.04
C ALA A 255 -2.54 -7.86 -27.65
N ARG A 256 -3.62 -8.64 -27.59
CA ARG A 256 -3.67 -9.99 -28.15
C ARG A 256 -5.06 -10.28 -28.73
#